data_3045c01a2d38cb320a5d55f29fea3047
#
_entry.id   3045c01a2d38cb320a5d55f29fea3047
#
_cell.length_a   1.000
_cell.length_b   1.000
_cell.length_c   1.000
_cell.angle_alpha   90.00
_cell.angle_beta   90.00
_cell.angle_gamma   90.00
#
_symmetry.space_group_name_H-M   'P 1'
#
loop_
_entity.id
_entity.type
_entity.pdbx_description
1 polymer ?
#
loop_
_entity_poly.entity_id
_entity_poly.type
_entity_poly.pdbx_seq_one_letter_code
_entity_poly.pdbx_strand_id
1 'polypeptide(L)' 'MSKYNGLWFFYDDDISIYWNRSKTFNVYSDGKEINCFTVNETMTPEQAEEQADGWLEEQLEEEKLRYAYG' A
#
# COMPACT_ATOMS: atom_id res chain seq x y z
N MET A 1 -4.30 19.52 -16.52
CA MET A 1 -5.18 18.61 -15.81
C MET A 1 -4.42 17.37 -15.37
N SER A 2 -4.57 17.02 -14.13
CA SER A 2 -3.83 15.88 -13.58
C SER A 2 -4.40 14.57 -14.11
N LYS A 3 -3.51 13.67 -14.53
CA LYS A 3 -3.91 12.33 -14.94
C LYS A 3 -4.23 11.45 -13.75
N TYR A 4 -3.71 11.83 -12.60
CA TYR A 4 -3.85 11.03 -11.39
C TYR A 4 -4.60 11.82 -10.35
N ASN A 5 -5.78 11.35 -10.00
CA ASN A 5 -6.60 11.97 -8.96
C ASN A 5 -6.40 11.31 -7.59
N GLY A 6 -5.48 10.38 -7.52
CA GLY A 6 -5.22 9.64 -6.30
C GLY A 6 -4.16 10.25 -5.43
N LEU A 7 -3.82 9.50 -4.40
CA LEU A 7 -2.80 9.89 -3.44
C LEU A 7 -1.71 8.83 -3.41
N TRP A 8 -0.49 9.28 -3.13
CA TRP A 8 0.65 8.40 -2.96
C TRP A 8 1.05 8.39 -1.49
N PHE A 9 1.31 7.21 -0.96
CA PHE A 9 1.85 7.03 0.38
C PHE A 9 3.24 6.44 0.24
N PHE A 10 4.23 7.10 0.85
CA PHE A 10 5.64 6.70 0.70
C PHE A 10 6.15 6.08 1.98
N TYR A 11 6.87 4.99 1.84
CA TYR A 11 7.40 4.21 2.95
C TYR A 11 8.89 3.96 2.73
N ASP A 12 9.53 3.33 3.71
CA ASP A 12 10.94 2.98 3.60
C ASP A 12 11.16 1.86 2.57
N ASP A 13 12.40 1.63 2.19
CA ASP A 13 12.80 0.57 1.25
C ASP A 13 12.21 0.76 -0.15
N ASP A 14 12.04 2.02 -0.57
CA ASP A 14 11.52 2.38 -1.88
C ASP A 14 10.10 1.84 -2.14
N ILE A 15 9.37 1.59 -1.08
CA ILE A 15 7.98 1.14 -1.18
C ILE A 15 7.07 2.36 -1.26
N SER A 16 6.14 2.33 -2.20
CA SER A 16 5.08 3.33 -2.27
C SER A 16 3.76 2.66 -2.62
N ILE A 17 2.69 3.23 -2.13
CA ILE A 17 1.35 2.71 -2.38
C ILE A 17 0.51 3.82 -2.98
N TYR A 18 -0.11 3.52 -4.11
CA TYR A 18 -0.97 4.46 -4.80
C TYR A 18 -2.44 4.11 -4.56
N TRP A 19 -3.20 5.10 -4.14
CA TRP A 19 -4.65 4.97 -3.97
C TRP A 19 -5.33 5.92 -4.94
N ASN A 20 -6.11 5.38 -5.86
CA ASN A 20 -6.77 6.19 -6.90
C ASN A 20 -8.14 6.70 -6.47
N ARG A 21 -8.37 6.80 -5.16
CA ARG A 21 -9.63 7.24 -4.54
C ARG A 21 -10.80 6.31 -4.84
N SER A 22 -10.49 5.10 -5.22
CA SER A 22 -11.48 4.03 -5.39
C SER A 22 -11.24 2.95 -4.36
N LYS A 23 -11.61 1.73 -4.66
CA LYS A 23 -11.41 0.60 -3.75
C LYS A 23 -10.07 -0.10 -3.94
N THR A 24 -9.28 0.34 -4.89
CA THR A 24 -8.06 -0.36 -5.29
C THR A 24 -6.81 0.39 -4.87
N PHE A 25 -5.87 -0.34 -4.32
CA PHE A 25 -4.54 0.16 -3.98
C PHE A 25 -3.51 -0.59 -4.81
N ASN A 26 -2.53 0.14 -5.33
CA ASN A 26 -1.43 -0.44 -6.09
C ASN A 26 -0.14 -0.23 -5.31
N VAL A 27 0.62 -1.30 -5.10
CA VAL A 27 1.87 -1.25 -4.35
C VAL A 27 3.04 -1.28 -5.32
N TYR A 28 3.97 -0.37 -5.13
CA TYR A 28 5.15 -0.24 -5.98
C TYR A 28 6.41 -0.39 -5.16
N SER A 29 7.41 -1.00 -5.76
CA SER A 29 8.75 -1.08 -5.20
C SER A 29 9.75 -0.68 -6.28
N ASP A 30 10.58 0.31 -5.95
CA ASP A 30 11.58 0.83 -6.90
C ASP A 30 10.95 1.20 -8.25
N GLY A 31 9.78 1.80 -8.20
CA GLY A 31 9.08 2.26 -9.40
C GLY A 31 8.31 1.20 -10.15
N LYS A 32 8.31 -0.04 -9.67
CA LYS A 32 7.59 -1.13 -10.33
C LYS A 32 6.44 -1.62 -9.46
N GLU A 33 5.30 -1.85 -10.09
CA GLU A 33 4.16 -2.42 -9.37
C GLU A 33 4.46 -3.86 -8.99
N ILE A 34 4.41 -4.14 -7.70
CA ILE A 34 4.70 -5.49 -7.18
C ILE A 34 3.46 -6.17 -6.65
N ASN A 35 2.41 -5.41 -6.34
CA ASN A 35 1.19 -5.99 -5.79
C ASN A 35 0.05 -5.01 -5.92
N CYS A 36 -1.15 -5.50 -5.70
CA CYS A 36 -2.32 -4.65 -5.59
C CYS A 36 -3.33 -5.33 -4.66
N PHE A 37 -4.15 -4.53 -4.01
CA PHE A 37 -5.20 -5.08 -3.17
C PHE A 37 -6.42 -4.17 -3.22
N THR A 38 -7.57 -4.71 -2.90
CA THR A 38 -8.83 -3.98 -2.91
C THR A 38 -9.47 -4.04 -1.53
N VAL A 39 -10.26 -3.01 -1.24
CA VAL A 39 -11.04 -2.95 -0.01
C VAL A 39 -12.51 -2.88 -0.39
N ASN A 40 -13.39 -3.16 0.56
CA ASN A 40 -14.82 -3.25 0.28
C ASN A 40 -15.56 -1.91 0.35
N GLU A 41 -14.93 -0.89 0.91
CA GLU A 41 -15.59 0.38 1.11
C GLU A 41 -14.79 1.54 0.56
N THR A 42 -15.52 2.56 0.08
CA THR A 42 -14.88 3.84 -0.22
C THR A 42 -14.50 4.48 1.11
N MET A 43 -13.37 5.15 1.12
CA MET A 43 -12.86 5.71 2.35
C MET A 43 -12.27 7.09 2.13
N THR A 44 -12.07 7.80 3.24
CA THR A 44 -11.40 9.09 3.23
C THR A 44 -9.90 8.88 3.05
N PRO A 45 -9.16 9.94 2.66
CA PRO A 45 -7.70 9.82 2.55
C PRO A 45 -7.03 9.32 3.83
N GLU A 46 -7.56 9.71 4.99
CA GLU A 46 -7.01 9.27 6.27
C GLU A 46 -7.20 7.77 6.47
N GLN A 47 -8.39 7.27 6.15
CA GLN A 47 -8.66 5.85 6.23
C GLN A 47 -7.87 5.05 5.22
N ALA A 48 -7.65 5.62 4.04
CA ALA A 48 -6.84 4.97 3.03
C ALA A 48 -5.40 4.80 3.50
N GLU A 49 -4.85 5.81 4.16
CA GLU A 49 -3.51 5.73 4.72
C GLU A 49 -3.43 4.63 5.78
N GLU A 50 -4.43 4.53 6.64
CA GLU A 50 -4.48 3.48 7.65
C GLU A 50 -4.52 2.09 7.03
N GLN A 51 -5.29 1.92 5.97
CA GLN A 51 -5.35 0.64 5.27
C GLN A 51 -4.02 0.28 4.64
N ALA A 52 -3.37 1.25 4.01
CA ALA A 52 -2.07 1.03 3.41
C ALA A 52 -1.03 0.66 4.45
N ASP A 53 -1.01 1.39 5.56
CA ASP A 53 -0.10 1.10 6.67
C ASP A 53 -0.32 -0.29 7.24
N GLY A 54 -1.58 -0.67 7.45
CA GLY A 54 -1.92 -1.97 7.98
C GLY A 54 -1.50 -3.11 7.07
N TRP A 55 -1.73 -2.94 5.77
CA TRP A 55 -1.32 -3.94 4.80
C TRP A 55 0.20 -4.14 4.82
N LEU A 56 0.93 -3.03 4.84
CA LEU A 56 2.39 -3.09 4.84
C LEU A 56 2.93 -3.73 6.12
N GLU A 57 2.34 -3.42 7.26
CA GLU A 57 2.73 -4.03 8.54
C GLU A 57 2.54 -5.54 8.51
N GLU A 58 1.43 -6.01 7.95
CA GLU A 58 1.19 -7.44 7.83
C GLU A 58 2.25 -8.13 7.00
N GLN A 59 2.66 -7.50 5.90
CA GLN A 59 3.70 -8.08 5.06
C GLN A 59 5.04 -8.15 5.79
N LEU A 60 5.37 -7.10 6.51
CA LEU A 60 6.62 -7.07 7.27
C LEU A 60 6.63 -8.08 8.41
N GLU A 61 5.50 -8.27 9.08
CA GLU A 61 5.40 -9.27 10.14
C GLU A 61 5.60 -10.67 9.59
N GLU A 62 5.02 -10.98 8.46
CA GLU A 62 5.20 -12.28 7.82
C GLU A 62 6.67 -12.55 7.51
N GLU A 63 7.37 -11.55 6.99
CA GLU A 63 8.79 -11.68 6.70
C GLU A 63 9.60 -11.91 7.96
N LYS A 64 9.29 -11.16 9.02
CA LYS A 64 9.98 -11.33 10.30
C LYS A 64 9.79 -12.72 10.87
N LEU A 65 8.59 -13.25 10.78
CA LEU A 65 8.31 -14.61 11.25
C LEU A 65 9.08 -15.64 10.47
N ARG A 66 9.22 -15.45 9.18
CA ARG A 66 10.01 -16.36 8.34
C ARG A 66 11.47 -16.38 8.77
N TYR A 67 12.04 -15.22 9.02
CA TYR A 67 13.42 -15.13 9.46
C TYR A 67 13.63 -15.72 10.84
N ALA A 68 12.64 -15.60 11.69
CA ALA A 68 12.72 -16.15 13.04
C ALA A 68 12.77 -17.68 13.06
N TYR A 69 12.11 -18.30 12.10
CA TYR A 69 12.07 -19.77 12.02
C TYR A 69 13.01 -20.34 10.99
N GLY A 70 13.52 -19.49 10.16
CA GLY A 70 14.43 -19.94 9.13
C GLY A 70 15.87 -19.68 9.44
#